data_827d817134ebc3b057fce098c64c7887
#
_entry.id   827d817134ebc3b057fce098c64c7887
#
_cell.length_a   1.000
_cell.length_b   1.000
_cell.length_c   1.000
_cell.angle_alpha   90.00
_cell.angle_beta   90.00
_cell.angle_gamma   90.00
#
_symmetry.space_group_name_H-M   'P 1'
#
loop_
_entity.id
_entity.type
_entity.pdbx_description
1 polymer ?
#
loop_
_entity_poly.entity_id
_entity_poly.type
_entity_poly.pdbx_seq_one_letter_code
_entity_poly.pdbx_strand_id
1 'polypeptide(L)'
;MNGPIPARVDAGVKDALLGLVDHALDAGWTVTNACRVLDIAPRRVQRWKRRRHVGDLTDHRPGATVNGLLTDEVDAILSVFDQWGEHDRSHRRLAHRGSYIGRFWASPSTVRRVLTASDMHFRPVPRPPRGKRRPFPDWASYTPNSIWIYDSTHFTRCGMTVLIIEDLVSRKWLTHLVSVEETHTQVINAFTAALEAEGLLQVALGRADTGRVDPDTDDGITPILLAVSDNGSQMISHHTRTFMAMVAIAQHFGRPSTPTDQAWIESLNGTLKYEWPHLNAITDPAVLRAELDIVQQEYNTVRLHSGIGYVTPDDEHNGRGPAIRADRKQGMAHAAARRLAHHRNQRDNQ
;
A
#
# COMPACT_ATOMS: atom_id res chain seq x y z
N MET A 1 48.88 -16.13 -4.26
CA MET A 1 47.73 -15.23 -4.05
C MET A 1 48.25 -13.81 -4.26
N ASN A 2 47.96 -13.22 -5.42
CA ASN A 2 48.33 -11.85 -5.71
C ASN A 2 47.13 -10.94 -5.46
N GLY A 3 47.11 -10.24 -4.34
CA GLY A 3 46.07 -9.26 -4.00
C GLY A 3 45.82 -9.13 -2.49
N PRO A 4 45.18 -8.08 -2.03
CA PRO A 4 44.88 -7.86 -0.62
C PRO A 4 43.99 -8.97 -0.07
N ILE A 5 44.22 -9.39 1.18
CA ILE A 5 43.48 -10.45 1.83
C ILE A 5 42.02 -10.01 2.02
N PRO A 6 41.01 -10.77 1.49
CA PRO A 6 39.60 -10.41 1.59
C PRO A 6 39.14 -10.13 3.02
N ALA A 7 38.14 -9.27 3.19
CA ALA A 7 37.60 -8.91 4.50
C ALA A 7 37.10 -10.14 5.28
N ARG A 8 36.57 -11.17 4.58
CA ARG A 8 36.15 -12.44 5.15
C ARG A 8 36.99 -13.57 4.54
N VAL A 9 37.61 -14.39 5.40
CA VAL A 9 38.35 -15.59 5.05
C VAL A 9 37.92 -16.72 6.00
N ASP A 10 38.02 -17.97 5.57
CA ASP A 10 37.67 -19.13 6.39
C ASP A 10 38.64 -19.32 7.58
N ALA A 11 38.26 -20.19 8.51
CA ALA A 11 39.04 -20.45 9.72
C ALA A 11 40.45 -21.03 9.43
N GLY A 12 40.54 -21.89 8.43
CA GLY A 12 41.83 -22.51 8.04
C GLY A 12 42.80 -21.45 7.49
N VAL A 13 42.33 -20.55 6.63
CA VAL A 13 43.15 -19.44 6.11
C VAL A 13 43.55 -18.46 7.23
N LYS A 14 42.69 -18.18 8.20
CA LYS A 14 43.03 -17.35 9.36
C LYS A 14 44.14 -18.01 10.18
N ASP A 15 44.04 -19.31 10.43
CA ASP A 15 45.04 -20.07 11.21
C ASP A 15 46.37 -20.11 10.51
N ALA A 16 46.40 -20.38 9.20
CA ALA A 16 47.60 -20.37 8.39
C ALA A 16 48.31 -18.99 8.40
N LEU A 17 47.50 -17.89 8.26
CA LEU A 17 48.04 -16.53 8.33
C LEU A 17 48.58 -16.16 9.73
N LEU A 18 47.93 -16.62 10.80
CA LEU A 18 48.42 -16.47 12.16
C LEU A 18 49.70 -17.26 12.36
N GLY A 19 49.81 -18.48 11.80
CA GLY A 19 51.08 -19.28 11.81
C GLY A 19 52.24 -18.57 11.14
N LEU A 20 52.02 -17.90 10.00
CA LEU A 20 53.05 -17.04 9.36
C LEU A 20 53.46 -15.88 10.22
N VAL A 21 52.52 -15.21 10.91
CA VAL A 21 52.83 -14.13 11.84
C VAL A 21 53.63 -14.66 13.03
N ASP A 22 53.27 -15.81 13.60
CA ASP A 22 54.01 -16.40 14.72
C ASP A 22 55.41 -16.79 14.31
N HIS A 23 55.58 -17.42 13.15
CA HIS A 23 56.92 -17.75 12.59
C HIS A 23 57.81 -16.50 12.40
N ALA A 24 57.22 -15.40 11.91
CA ALA A 24 57.95 -14.15 11.77
C ALA A 24 58.38 -13.55 13.14
N LEU A 25 57.52 -13.69 14.18
CA LEU A 25 57.85 -13.27 15.55
C LEU A 25 58.96 -14.09 16.14
N ASP A 26 58.96 -15.40 15.94
CA ASP A 26 60.03 -16.30 16.39
C ASP A 26 61.34 -16.01 15.69
N ALA A 27 61.32 -15.46 14.47
CA ALA A 27 62.48 -14.95 13.73
C ALA A 27 62.89 -13.51 14.15
N GLY A 28 62.34 -12.97 15.23
CA GLY A 28 62.67 -11.65 15.78
C GLY A 28 61.98 -10.44 15.10
N TRP A 29 60.99 -10.69 14.27
CA TRP A 29 60.22 -9.58 13.63
C TRP A 29 59.19 -8.98 14.60
N THR A 30 58.84 -7.71 14.36
CA THR A 30 57.73 -7.13 15.06
C THR A 30 56.40 -7.51 14.40
N VAL A 31 55.32 -7.57 15.20
CA VAL A 31 53.94 -7.79 14.66
C VAL A 31 53.61 -6.83 13.53
N THR A 32 54.01 -5.56 13.68
CA THR A 32 53.79 -4.51 12.68
C THR A 32 54.47 -4.82 11.34
N ASN A 33 55.73 -5.31 11.38
CA ASN A 33 56.44 -5.64 10.17
C ASN A 33 55.87 -6.92 9.50
N ALA A 34 55.56 -7.93 10.27
CA ALA A 34 54.89 -9.14 9.77
C ALA A 34 53.55 -8.82 9.12
N CYS A 35 52.73 -7.98 9.78
CA CYS A 35 51.43 -7.51 9.25
C CYS A 35 51.57 -6.69 7.95
N ARG A 36 52.61 -5.86 7.85
CA ARG A 36 52.88 -5.09 6.64
C ARG A 36 53.25 -5.97 5.44
N VAL A 37 54.05 -7.00 5.63
CA VAL A 37 54.44 -7.92 4.58
C VAL A 37 53.24 -8.77 4.10
N LEU A 38 52.37 -9.17 5.03
CA LEU A 38 51.17 -9.93 4.72
C LEU A 38 49.97 -9.10 4.24
N ASP A 39 50.12 -7.78 4.20
CA ASP A 39 49.05 -6.81 3.88
C ASP A 39 47.78 -7.04 4.74
N ILE A 40 47.98 -7.19 6.06
CA ILE A 40 46.91 -7.39 7.04
C ILE A 40 46.97 -6.29 8.09
N ALA A 41 45.82 -5.69 8.42
CA ALA A 41 45.74 -4.73 9.53
C ALA A 41 46.10 -5.41 10.87
N PRO A 42 47.00 -4.84 11.70
CA PRO A 42 47.42 -5.42 12.99
C PRO A 42 46.26 -5.70 13.94
N ARG A 43 45.21 -4.84 13.95
CA ARG A 43 43.96 -5.07 14.72
C ARG A 43 43.22 -6.37 14.31
N ARG A 44 43.35 -6.75 13.03
CA ARG A 44 42.72 -7.97 12.52
C ARG A 44 43.45 -9.22 13.04
N VAL A 45 44.80 -9.18 13.04
CA VAL A 45 45.63 -10.24 13.61
C VAL A 45 45.40 -10.38 15.12
N GLN A 46 45.37 -9.27 15.88
CA GLN A 46 45.09 -9.31 17.33
C GLN A 46 43.70 -9.92 17.64
N ARG A 47 42.69 -9.58 16.85
CA ARG A 47 41.34 -10.18 17.01
C ARG A 47 41.36 -11.66 16.71
N TRP A 48 42.03 -12.11 15.67
CA TRP A 48 42.17 -13.51 15.34
C TRP A 48 43.01 -14.28 16.37
N LYS A 49 44.10 -13.74 16.91
CA LYS A 49 44.85 -14.36 18.01
C LYS A 49 43.98 -14.62 19.24
N ARG A 50 43.17 -13.64 19.65
CA ARG A 50 42.23 -13.84 20.77
C ARG A 50 41.23 -14.96 20.46
N ARG A 51 40.70 -14.99 19.26
CA ARG A 51 39.72 -16.03 18.85
C ARG A 51 40.35 -17.42 18.73
N ARG A 52 41.57 -17.49 18.24
CA ARG A 52 42.35 -18.76 18.23
C ARG A 52 42.59 -19.32 19.62
N HIS A 53 42.86 -18.43 20.60
CA HIS A 53 43.02 -18.81 22.00
C HIS A 53 41.76 -19.43 22.61
N VAL A 54 40.60 -19.03 22.17
CA VAL A 54 39.29 -19.58 22.60
C VAL A 54 38.84 -20.76 21.70
N GLY A 55 39.64 -21.15 20.72
CA GLY A 55 39.33 -22.28 19.84
C GLY A 55 38.31 -22.01 18.74
N ASP A 56 37.97 -20.74 18.50
CA ASP A 56 36.89 -20.33 17.54
C ASP A 56 37.36 -19.28 16.54
N LEU A 57 37.91 -19.71 15.43
CA LEU A 57 38.30 -18.86 14.30
C LEU A 57 37.21 -18.65 13.27
N THR A 58 36.05 -19.33 13.38
CA THR A 58 34.95 -19.21 12.43
C THR A 58 34.28 -17.85 12.53
N ASP A 59 33.98 -17.24 11.39
CA ASP A 59 33.20 -15.98 11.42
C ASP A 59 31.76 -16.28 11.74
N HIS A 60 31.34 -16.04 12.98
CA HIS A 60 29.96 -16.05 13.33
C HIS A 60 29.24 -14.88 12.63
N ARG A 61 28.05 -15.14 12.12
CA ARG A 61 27.14 -14.04 11.79
C ARG A 61 26.97 -13.21 13.06
N PRO A 62 26.96 -11.86 12.96
CA PRO A 62 26.59 -11.04 14.11
C PRO A 62 25.35 -11.66 14.75
N GLY A 63 25.33 -11.85 16.04
CA GLY A 63 24.18 -12.39 16.78
C GLY A 63 22.90 -11.66 16.38
N ALA A 64 21.74 -12.22 16.64
CA ALA A 64 20.44 -11.64 16.29
C ALA A 64 20.46 -10.13 16.53
N THR A 65 20.04 -9.38 15.54
CA THR A 65 20.02 -7.90 15.64
C THR A 65 19.21 -7.53 16.88
N VAL A 66 19.66 -6.54 17.64
CA VAL A 66 18.99 -6.08 18.88
C VAL A 66 17.49 -5.77 18.65
N ASN A 67 17.07 -5.52 17.41
CA ASN A 67 15.69 -5.32 16.98
C ASN A 67 15.15 -6.51 16.17
N GLY A 68 15.74 -7.71 16.31
CA GLY A 68 15.21 -8.92 15.65
C GLY A 68 13.81 -9.23 16.12
N LEU A 69 12.96 -9.73 15.24
CA LEU A 69 11.61 -10.19 15.60
C LEU A 69 11.69 -11.27 16.69
N LEU A 70 10.72 -11.25 17.58
CA LEU A 70 10.49 -12.33 18.52
C LEU A 70 9.80 -13.50 17.82
N THR A 71 9.88 -14.70 18.39
CA THR A 71 9.28 -15.90 17.79
C THR A 71 7.77 -15.75 17.64
N ASP A 72 7.10 -15.21 18.65
CA ASP A 72 5.65 -14.95 18.63
C ASP A 72 5.25 -13.90 17.57
N GLU A 73 6.12 -12.96 17.25
CA GLU A 73 5.89 -11.99 16.17
C GLU A 73 6.03 -12.64 14.78
N VAL A 74 6.96 -13.59 14.62
CA VAL A 74 7.09 -14.39 13.39
C VAL A 74 5.85 -15.26 13.20
N ASP A 75 5.41 -15.97 14.24
CA ASP A 75 4.21 -16.81 14.23
C ASP A 75 2.96 -15.99 13.92
N ALA A 76 2.85 -14.78 14.46
CA ALA A 76 1.75 -13.86 14.16
C ALA A 76 1.76 -13.42 12.70
N ILE A 77 2.93 -13.15 12.10
CA ILE A 77 3.03 -12.79 10.66
C ILE A 77 2.55 -13.95 9.78
N LEU A 78 2.96 -15.18 10.09
CA LEU A 78 2.56 -16.37 9.34
C LEU A 78 1.06 -16.63 9.48
N SER A 79 0.52 -16.55 10.69
CA SER A 79 -0.92 -16.69 10.95
C SER A 79 -1.77 -15.65 10.21
N VAL A 80 -1.32 -14.38 10.18
CA VAL A 80 -2.01 -13.33 9.43
C VAL A 80 -1.91 -13.56 7.92
N PHE A 81 -0.80 -14.13 7.42
CA PHE A 81 -0.69 -14.51 6.01
C PHE A 81 -1.69 -15.62 5.65
N ASP A 82 -1.81 -16.66 6.47
CA ASP A 82 -2.76 -17.76 6.23
C ASP A 82 -4.21 -17.25 6.20
N GLN A 83 -4.55 -16.31 7.08
CA GLN A 83 -5.89 -15.76 7.19
C GLN A 83 -6.23 -14.71 6.13
N TRP A 84 -5.26 -13.85 5.78
CA TRP A 84 -5.49 -12.64 4.97
C TRP A 84 -4.70 -12.58 3.66
N GLY A 85 -3.83 -13.53 3.38
CA GLY A 85 -2.93 -13.51 2.22
C GLY A 85 -3.66 -13.45 0.89
N GLU A 86 -4.80 -14.11 0.76
CA GLU A 86 -5.63 -14.08 -0.45
C GLU A 86 -6.34 -12.74 -0.64
N HIS A 87 -6.68 -12.02 0.44
CA HIS A 87 -7.28 -10.68 0.40
C HIS A 87 -6.24 -9.60 0.12
N ASP A 88 -5.17 -9.59 0.92
CA ASP A 88 -4.20 -8.50 0.88
C ASP A 88 -3.18 -8.60 -0.26
N ARG A 89 -2.90 -9.79 -0.74
CA ARG A 89 -2.09 -10.14 -1.93
C ARG A 89 -0.76 -9.37 -2.06
N SER A 90 -0.24 -8.82 -0.96
CA SER A 90 1.06 -8.17 -0.91
C SER A 90 1.61 -8.05 0.51
N HIS A 91 2.93 -8.23 0.65
CA HIS A 91 3.61 -8.05 1.92
C HIS A 91 3.41 -6.65 2.54
N ARG A 92 3.14 -5.63 1.72
CA ARG A 92 2.86 -4.26 2.20
C ARG A 92 1.48 -4.18 2.86
N ARG A 93 0.42 -4.67 2.19
CA ARG A 93 -0.91 -4.71 2.79
C ARG A 93 -0.91 -5.59 4.04
N LEU A 94 -0.27 -6.76 3.99
CA LEU A 94 -0.20 -7.67 5.13
C LEU A 94 0.49 -7.04 6.34
N ALA A 95 1.59 -6.29 6.15
CA ALA A 95 2.24 -5.56 7.23
C ALA A 95 1.31 -4.53 7.88
N HIS A 96 0.51 -3.84 7.08
CA HIS A 96 -0.46 -2.87 7.57
C HIS A 96 -1.70 -3.56 8.16
N ARG A 97 -2.13 -4.70 7.63
CA ARG A 97 -3.17 -5.55 8.21
C ARG A 97 -2.80 -5.99 9.62
N GLY A 98 -1.60 -6.53 9.81
CA GLY A 98 -1.13 -6.97 11.12
C GLY A 98 -1.22 -5.88 12.18
N SER A 99 -0.81 -4.65 11.86
CA SER A 99 -0.94 -3.50 12.75
C SER A 99 -2.38 -3.02 12.92
N TYR A 100 -3.20 -3.08 11.87
CA TYR A 100 -4.60 -2.67 11.88
C TYR A 100 -5.46 -3.55 12.84
N ILE A 101 -5.22 -4.88 12.80
CA ILE A 101 -5.92 -5.83 13.68
C ILE A 101 -5.17 -6.08 15.01
N GLY A 102 -4.11 -5.31 15.30
CA GLY A 102 -3.38 -5.39 16.56
C GLY A 102 -2.57 -6.67 16.79
N ARG A 103 -2.21 -7.41 15.74
CA ARG A 103 -1.52 -8.72 15.86
C ARG A 103 -0.01 -8.61 15.89
N PHE A 104 0.58 -7.76 15.05
CA PHE A 104 2.02 -7.48 15.02
C PHE A 104 2.32 -6.10 14.41
N TRP A 105 3.53 -5.57 14.72
CA TRP A 105 4.03 -4.31 14.18
C TRP A 105 5.41 -4.51 13.58
N ALA A 106 5.44 -4.74 12.28
CA ALA A 106 6.66 -4.95 11.51
C ALA A 106 6.64 -4.15 10.20
N SER A 107 7.83 -3.79 9.70
CA SER A 107 7.91 -3.10 8.42
C SER A 107 7.55 -4.03 7.26
N PRO A 108 7.07 -3.50 6.13
CA PRO A 108 6.80 -4.32 4.94
C PRO A 108 7.99 -5.15 4.48
N SER A 109 9.22 -4.62 4.58
CA SER A 109 10.44 -5.35 4.25
C SER A 109 10.75 -6.49 5.22
N THR A 110 10.39 -6.32 6.49
CA THR A 110 10.52 -7.38 7.51
C THR A 110 9.53 -8.51 7.23
N VAL A 111 8.25 -8.18 7.00
CA VAL A 111 7.22 -9.16 6.61
C VAL A 111 7.65 -9.93 5.36
N ARG A 112 8.14 -9.24 4.32
CA ARG A 112 8.65 -9.90 3.11
C ARG A 112 9.76 -10.91 3.45
N ARG A 113 10.72 -10.56 4.32
CA ARG A 113 11.82 -11.47 4.70
C ARG A 113 11.31 -12.71 5.43
N VAL A 114 10.34 -12.56 6.34
CA VAL A 114 9.72 -13.68 7.06
C VAL A 114 9.03 -14.60 6.07
N LEU A 115 8.16 -14.08 5.22
CA LEU A 115 7.44 -14.88 4.22
C LEU A 115 8.41 -15.61 3.27
N THR A 116 9.44 -14.92 2.77
CA THR A 116 10.45 -15.53 1.90
C THR A 116 11.24 -16.65 2.62
N ALA A 117 11.56 -16.47 3.91
CA ALA A 117 12.26 -17.49 4.70
C ALA A 117 11.38 -18.71 4.97
N SER A 118 10.07 -18.57 4.96
CA SER A 118 9.08 -19.65 5.13
C SER A 118 8.53 -20.17 3.79
N ASP A 119 9.13 -19.78 2.66
CA ASP A 119 8.70 -20.15 1.30
C ASP A 119 7.25 -19.77 0.96
N MET A 120 6.75 -18.72 1.61
CA MET A 120 5.39 -18.20 1.38
C MET A 120 5.40 -17.06 0.36
N HIS A 121 4.61 -17.19 -0.70
CA HIS A 121 4.59 -16.25 -1.81
C HIS A 121 3.16 -15.79 -2.15
N PHE A 122 3.00 -14.49 -2.42
CA PHE A 122 1.77 -13.97 -3.01
C PHE A 122 1.73 -14.25 -4.52
N ARG A 123 0.54 -14.46 -5.05
CA ARG A 123 0.35 -14.52 -6.50
C ARG A 123 0.79 -13.21 -7.15
N PRO A 124 1.59 -13.23 -8.23
CA PRO A 124 2.01 -12.02 -8.92
C PRO A 124 0.80 -11.27 -9.50
N VAL A 125 0.76 -9.96 -9.27
CA VAL A 125 -0.26 -9.07 -9.86
C VAL A 125 0.43 -8.16 -10.87
N PRO A 126 0.01 -8.12 -12.14
CA PRO A 126 0.54 -7.20 -13.15
C PRO A 126 0.34 -5.74 -12.74
N ARG A 127 1.31 -4.88 -12.98
CA ARG A 127 1.24 -3.45 -12.66
C ARG A 127 1.39 -2.63 -13.93
N PRO A 128 0.43 -1.74 -14.27
CA PRO A 128 0.60 -0.78 -15.35
C PRO A 128 1.66 0.28 -15.01
N PRO A 129 2.32 0.87 -16.02
CA PRO A 129 3.27 1.95 -15.82
C PRO A 129 2.60 3.21 -15.24
N ARG A 130 3.33 3.98 -14.43
CA ARG A 130 2.84 5.22 -13.81
C ARG A 130 2.98 6.41 -14.78
N GLY A 131 1.88 7.15 -15.00
CA GLY A 131 1.87 8.40 -15.76
C GLY A 131 2.00 9.66 -14.88
N LYS A 132 2.19 10.84 -15.53
CA LYS A 132 2.25 12.15 -14.84
C LYS A 132 0.85 12.65 -14.47
N ARG A 133 0.67 13.14 -13.24
CA ARG A 133 -0.61 13.67 -12.72
C ARG A 133 -0.83 15.13 -13.12
N ARG A 134 -2.10 15.53 -13.35
CA ARG A 134 -2.54 16.92 -13.44
C ARG A 134 -3.13 17.37 -12.09
N PRO A 135 -2.88 18.61 -11.63
CA PRO A 135 -3.57 19.15 -10.47
C PRO A 135 -5.04 19.40 -10.79
N PHE A 136 -5.90 19.24 -9.79
CA PHE A 136 -7.30 19.68 -9.84
C PHE A 136 -7.41 21.20 -9.63
N PRO A 137 -8.57 21.80 -9.93
CA PRO A 137 -8.81 23.22 -9.62
C PRO A 137 -8.56 23.55 -8.15
N ASP A 138 -8.02 24.74 -7.88
CA ASP A 138 -7.62 25.16 -6.53
C ASP A 138 -8.78 25.23 -5.53
N TRP A 139 -10.03 25.44 -6.01
CA TRP A 139 -11.23 25.42 -5.17
C TRP A 139 -11.65 24.00 -4.72
N ALA A 140 -11.20 22.95 -5.38
CA ALA A 140 -11.51 21.58 -5.01
C ALA A 140 -10.66 21.17 -3.80
N SER A 141 -11.25 21.15 -2.62
CA SER A 141 -10.58 20.72 -1.40
C SER A 141 -10.30 19.22 -1.45
N TYR A 142 -9.20 18.77 -0.78
CA TYR A 142 -8.87 17.35 -0.65
C TYR A 142 -9.47 16.77 0.64
N THR A 143 -10.80 16.84 0.74
CA THR A 143 -11.58 16.25 1.84
C THR A 143 -12.56 15.23 1.28
N PRO A 144 -13.01 14.23 2.05
CA PRO A 144 -14.07 13.33 1.62
C PRO A 144 -15.29 14.11 1.08
N ASN A 145 -15.91 13.57 0.06
CA ASN A 145 -17.05 14.16 -0.66
C ASN A 145 -16.75 15.47 -1.43
N SER A 146 -15.47 15.80 -1.67
CA SER A 146 -15.13 16.98 -2.49
C SER A 146 -14.85 16.65 -3.95
N ILE A 147 -14.40 15.44 -4.26
CA ILE A 147 -14.09 15.00 -5.62
C ILE A 147 -14.58 13.57 -5.82
N TRP A 148 -15.58 13.40 -6.68
CA TRP A 148 -16.08 12.10 -7.08
C TRP A 148 -15.61 11.74 -8.48
N ILE A 149 -15.15 10.51 -8.64
CA ILE A 149 -14.83 9.96 -9.96
C ILE A 149 -15.87 8.92 -10.33
N TYR A 150 -16.23 8.87 -11.60
CA TYR A 150 -17.22 7.92 -12.08
C TYR A 150 -16.88 7.40 -13.48
N ASP A 151 -17.18 6.14 -13.71
CA ASP A 151 -16.89 5.43 -14.96
C ASP A 151 -17.77 4.20 -15.08
N SER A 152 -17.89 3.70 -16.29
CA SER A 152 -18.61 2.48 -16.61
C SER A 152 -17.66 1.32 -16.86
N THR A 153 -18.01 0.15 -16.37
CA THR A 153 -17.30 -1.10 -16.67
C THR A 153 -18.27 -2.16 -17.15
N HIS A 154 -17.81 -3.01 -18.08
CA HIS A 154 -18.65 -4.00 -18.75
C HIS A 154 -18.42 -5.40 -18.19
N PHE A 155 -19.53 -6.10 -17.90
CA PHE A 155 -19.59 -7.52 -17.56
C PHE A 155 -20.20 -8.29 -18.73
N THR A 156 -19.36 -8.63 -19.70
CA THR A 156 -19.78 -9.13 -21.02
C THR A 156 -20.54 -10.44 -20.96
N ARG A 157 -20.24 -11.34 -20.01
CA ARG A 157 -20.98 -12.60 -19.84
C ARG A 157 -22.41 -12.39 -19.35
N CYS A 158 -22.61 -11.34 -18.56
CA CYS A 158 -23.93 -10.95 -18.05
C CYS A 158 -24.65 -10.01 -19.03
N GLY A 159 -23.95 -9.45 -20.02
CA GLY A 159 -24.49 -8.43 -20.94
C GLY A 159 -24.83 -7.11 -20.23
N MET A 160 -24.19 -6.82 -19.09
CA MET A 160 -24.50 -5.66 -18.28
C MET A 160 -23.33 -4.68 -18.22
N THR A 161 -23.68 -3.40 -18.15
CA THR A 161 -22.78 -2.33 -17.79
C THR A 161 -23.01 -1.92 -16.36
N VAL A 162 -21.94 -1.60 -15.65
CA VAL A 162 -21.97 -1.12 -14.27
C VAL A 162 -21.34 0.26 -14.23
N LEU A 163 -22.13 1.28 -13.95
CA LEU A 163 -21.65 2.63 -13.64
C LEU A 163 -21.27 2.68 -12.17
N ILE A 164 -20.06 3.12 -11.86
CA ILE A 164 -19.49 3.19 -10.51
C ILE A 164 -19.15 4.63 -10.17
N ILE A 165 -19.43 5.05 -8.93
CA ILE A 165 -19.01 6.33 -8.37
C ILE A 165 -18.12 6.07 -7.15
N GLU A 166 -16.91 6.65 -7.16
CA GLU A 166 -15.92 6.57 -6.07
C GLU A 166 -15.56 7.96 -5.57
N ASP A 167 -15.47 8.15 -4.27
CA ASP A 167 -14.82 9.33 -3.69
C ASP A 167 -13.31 9.24 -3.87
N LEU A 168 -12.73 10.19 -4.59
CA LEU A 168 -11.31 10.19 -4.92
C LEU A 168 -10.40 10.32 -3.70
N VAL A 169 -10.84 11.03 -2.68
CA VAL A 169 -10.01 11.35 -1.51
C VAL A 169 -9.94 10.17 -0.56
N SER A 170 -11.08 9.63 -0.18
CA SER A 170 -11.18 8.48 0.74
C SER A 170 -11.07 7.12 0.04
N ARG A 171 -11.21 7.08 -1.28
CA ARG A 171 -11.32 5.83 -2.05
C ARG A 171 -12.57 5.03 -1.73
N LYS A 172 -13.61 5.65 -1.16
CA LYS A 172 -14.86 4.99 -0.87
C LYS A 172 -15.65 4.79 -2.15
N TRP A 173 -16.03 3.56 -2.41
CA TRP A 173 -16.98 3.23 -3.46
C TRP A 173 -18.39 3.59 -2.97
N LEU A 174 -18.91 4.73 -3.45
CA LEU A 174 -20.15 5.32 -2.96
C LEU A 174 -21.38 4.58 -3.44
N THR A 175 -21.45 4.30 -4.75
CA THR A 175 -22.56 3.57 -5.36
C THR A 175 -22.16 2.88 -6.65
N HIS A 176 -22.99 1.95 -7.09
CA HIS A 176 -22.96 1.38 -8.42
C HIS A 176 -24.37 1.19 -8.98
N LEU A 177 -24.49 1.23 -10.30
CA LEU A 177 -25.75 1.02 -10.99
C LEU A 177 -25.55 0.02 -12.13
N VAL A 178 -26.26 -1.13 -12.04
CA VAL A 178 -26.21 -2.20 -13.05
C VAL A 178 -27.31 -1.97 -14.07
N SER A 179 -26.96 -1.85 -15.34
CA SER A 179 -27.91 -1.55 -16.43
C SER A 179 -27.49 -2.25 -17.73
N VAL A 180 -28.42 -2.46 -18.63
CA VAL A 180 -28.16 -2.89 -20.01
C VAL A 180 -27.64 -1.73 -20.85
N GLU A 181 -28.07 -0.50 -20.52
CA GLU A 181 -27.81 0.71 -21.30
C GLU A 181 -26.82 1.63 -20.59
N GLU A 182 -26.08 2.39 -21.39
CA GLU A 182 -25.22 3.50 -20.93
C GLU A 182 -25.81 4.82 -21.40
N THR A 183 -26.77 5.35 -20.66
CA THR A 183 -27.41 6.62 -20.99
C THR A 183 -27.25 7.63 -19.85
N HIS A 184 -27.59 8.89 -20.15
CA HIS A 184 -27.63 9.95 -19.13
C HIS A 184 -28.54 9.61 -17.93
N THR A 185 -29.58 8.83 -18.13
CA THR A 185 -30.49 8.40 -17.07
C THR A 185 -29.77 7.61 -15.98
N GLN A 186 -28.87 6.68 -16.38
CA GLN A 186 -28.06 5.92 -15.42
C GLN A 186 -27.11 6.82 -14.64
N VAL A 187 -26.50 7.81 -15.30
CA VAL A 187 -25.62 8.79 -14.63
C VAL A 187 -26.42 9.58 -13.59
N ILE A 188 -27.59 10.12 -13.97
CA ILE A 188 -28.47 10.90 -13.06
C ILE A 188 -28.89 10.04 -11.87
N ASN A 189 -29.37 8.80 -12.11
CA ASN A 189 -29.81 7.90 -11.04
C ASN A 189 -28.67 7.54 -10.08
N ALA A 190 -27.47 7.23 -10.61
CA ALA A 190 -26.33 6.90 -9.79
C ALA A 190 -25.88 8.08 -8.91
N PHE A 191 -25.82 9.30 -9.47
CA PHE A 191 -25.46 10.49 -8.69
C PHE A 191 -26.55 10.86 -7.66
N THR A 192 -27.83 10.71 -8.01
CA THR A 192 -28.91 10.91 -7.04
C THR A 192 -28.77 9.96 -5.86
N ALA A 193 -28.59 8.65 -6.14
CA ALA A 193 -28.39 7.65 -5.09
C ALA A 193 -27.12 7.91 -4.24
N ALA A 194 -26.02 8.32 -4.87
CA ALA A 194 -24.80 8.66 -4.13
C ALA A 194 -24.98 9.90 -3.24
N LEU A 195 -25.62 10.96 -3.76
CA LEU A 195 -25.92 12.16 -2.99
C LEU A 195 -26.86 11.89 -1.81
N GLU A 196 -27.86 11.02 -2.01
CA GLU A 196 -28.76 10.58 -0.92
C GLU A 196 -28.01 9.78 0.14
N ALA A 197 -27.22 8.80 -0.27
CA ALA A 197 -26.44 7.96 0.65
C ALA A 197 -25.45 8.75 1.49
N GLU A 198 -24.85 9.81 0.93
CA GLU A 198 -23.93 10.71 1.63
C GLU A 198 -24.64 11.88 2.36
N GLY A 199 -25.96 11.96 2.30
CA GLY A 199 -26.74 13.04 2.92
C GLY A 199 -26.54 14.42 2.27
N LEU A 200 -26.06 14.44 1.03
CA LEU A 200 -25.71 15.69 0.32
C LEU A 200 -26.81 16.20 -0.61
N LEU A 201 -27.83 15.42 -0.92
CA LEU A 201 -28.81 15.78 -1.95
C LEU A 201 -29.54 17.12 -1.62
N GLN A 202 -30.01 17.29 -0.39
CA GLN A 202 -30.71 18.51 0.01
C GLN A 202 -29.78 19.75 0.05
N VAL A 203 -28.52 19.54 0.47
CA VAL A 203 -27.50 20.58 0.44
C VAL A 203 -27.19 20.99 -1.00
N ALA A 204 -27.10 20.02 -1.91
CA ALA A 204 -26.85 20.23 -3.32
C ALA A 204 -27.95 21.04 -4.00
N LEU A 205 -29.22 20.64 -3.81
CA LEU A 205 -30.37 21.34 -4.34
C LEU A 205 -30.49 22.78 -3.76
N GLY A 206 -30.36 22.93 -2.44
CA GLY A 206 -30.41 24.25 -1.80
C GLY A 206 -29.26 25.18 -2.25
N ARG A 207 -28.09 24.64 -2.56
CA ARG A 207 -26.97 25.43 -3.11
C ARG A 207 -27.24 25.89 -4.53
N ALA A 208 -27.80 25.05 -5.37
CA ALA A 208 -28.14 25.38 -6.74
C ALA A 208 -29.21 26.48 -6.83
N ASP A 209 -30.15 26.53 -5.87
CA ASP A 209 -31.19 27.54 -5.82
C ASP A 209 -30.67 28.97 -5.51
N THR A 210 -29.44 29.10 -5.00
CA THR A 210 -28.83 30.38 -4.65
C THR A 210 -28.23 31.15 -5.83
N GLY A 211 -28.12 30.51 -7.02
CA GLY A 211 -27.63 31.14 -8.26
C GLY A 211 -26.94 30.19 -9.23
N ARG A 212 -26.17 30.76 -10.16
CA ARG A 212 -25.48 29.98 -11.21
C ARG A 212 -24.19 29.31 -10.70
N VAL A 213 -24.03 28.03 -10.90
CA VAL A 213 -22.78 27.31 -10.61
C VAL A 213 -21.75 27.64 -11.68
N ASP A 214 -20.80 28.51 -11.37
CA ASP A 214 -19.67 28.83 -12.23
C ASP A 214 -18.39 28.86 -11.40
N PRO A 215 -17.56 27.81 -11.50
CA PRO A 215 -16.36 27.69 -10.67
C PRO A 215 -15.23 28.63 -11.10
N ASP A 216 -15.32 29.26 -12.28
CA ASP A 216 -14.26 30.09 -12.87
C ASP A 216 -14.50 31.60 -12.69
N THR A 217 -15.62 32.01 -12.07
CA THR A 217 -15.95 33.42 -11.86
C THR A 217 -16.11 33.73 -10.37
N ASP A 218 -15.64 34.94 -9.95
CA ASP A 218 -15.77 35.43 -8.55
C ASP A 218 -17.25 35.62 -8.12
N ASP A 219 -18.19 35.74 -9.07
CA ASP A 219 -19.63 35.91 -8.84
C ASP A 219 -20.40 34.57 -8.87
N GLY A 220 -19.72 33.47 -9.07
CA GLY A 220 -20.31 32.14 -9.18
C GLY A 220 -20.48 31.43 -7.83
N ILE A 221 -21.40 30.47 -7.78
CA ILE A 221 -21.58 29.62 -6.62
C ILE A 221 -20.45 28.58 -6.63
N THR A 222 -19.74 28.44 -5.51
CA THR A 222 -18.79 27.33 -5.34
C THR A 222 -19.52 26.00 -5.39
N PRO A 223 -19.16 25.09 -6.30
CA PRO A 223 -19.77 23.77 -6.38
C PRO A 223 -19.61 23.00 -5.06
N ILE A 224 -20.54 22.09 -4.77
CA ILE A 224 -20.43 21.23 -3.58
C ILE A 224 -19.33 20.19 -3.74
N LEU A 225 -19.12 19.71 -4.97
CA LEU A 225 -18.08 18.75 -5.32
C LEU A 225 -17.71 18.83 -6.80
N LEU A 226 -16.57 18.22 -7.15
CA LEU A 226 -16.09 18.05 -8.52
C LEU A 226 -16.37 16.61 -8.97
N ALA A 227 -17.13 16.43 -10.05
CA ALA A 227 -17.32 15.15 -10.69
C ALA A 227 -16.33 14.98 -11.84
N VAL A 228 -15.53 13.92 -11.81
CA VAL A 228 -14.48 13.62 -12.80
C VAL A 228 -14.82 12.35 -13.55
N SER A 229 -14.86 12.42 -14.88
CA SER A 229 -15.09 11.26 -15.76
C SER A 229 -14.25 11.34 -17.02
N ASP A 230 -14.40 10.33 -17.86
CA ASP A 230 -14.00 10.39 -19.26
C ASP A 230 -14.97 11.26 -20.10
N ASN A 231 -14.74 11.29 -21.43
CA ASN A 231 -15.58 12.00 -22.39
C ASN A 231 -16.66 11.07 -22.99
N GLY A 232 -17.15 10.08 -22.27
CA GLY A 232 -18.25 9.23 -22.73
C GLY A 232 -19.49 10.05 -23.10
N SER A 233 -20.22 9.65 -24.15
CA SER A 233 -21.38 10.39 -24.66
C SER A 233 -22.45 10.65 -23.59
N GLN A 234 -22.66 9.68 -22.68
CA GLN A 234 -23.57 9.80 -21.54
C GLN A 234 -23.07 10.81 -20.49
N MET A 235 -21.74 10.96 -20.33
CA MET A 235 -21.12 11.87 -19.37
C MET A 235 -21.21 13.34 -19.82
N ILE A 236 -21.07 13.59 -21.14
CA ILE A 236 -21.09 14.94 -21.73
C ILE A 236 -22.46 15.37 -22.22
N SER A 237 -23.50 14.54 -22.07
CA SER A 237 -24.85 14.83 -22.57
C SER A 237 -25.43 16.11 -21.95
N HIS A 238 -26.31 16.79 -22.69
CA HIS A 238 -26.99 17.98 -22.19
C HIS A 238 -27.78 17.68 -20.90
N HIS A 239 -28.47 16.54 -20.85
CA HIS A 239 -29.25 16.14 -19.67
C HIS A 239 -28.38 15.93 -18.44
N THR A 240 -27.23 15.26 -18.59
CA THR A 240 -26.26 15.10 -17.50
C THR A 240 -25.74 16.45 -17.02
N ARG A 241 -25.35 17.35 -17.93
CA ARG A 241 -24.88 18.70 -17.56
C ARG A 241 -25.95 19.52 -16.85
N THR A 242 -27.19 19.47 -17.34
CA THR A 242 -28.31 20.16 -16.68
C THR A 242 -28.52 19.62 -15.28
N PHE A 243 -28.55 18.31 -15.10
CA PHE A 243 -28.65 17.70 -13.77
C PHE A 243 -27.50 18.11 -12.86
N MET A 244 -26.25 18.03 -13.31
CA MET A 244 -25.08 18.44 -12.51
C MET A 244 -25.17 19.91 -12.06
N ALA A 245 -25.63 20.79 -12.93
CA ALA A 245 -25.88 22.19 -12.57
C ALA A 245 -27.01 22.34 -11.53
N MET A 246 -28.09 21.54 -11.64
CA MET A 246 -29.20 21.53 -10.70
C MET A 246 -28.84 21.03 -9.29
N VAL A 247 -27.76 20.27 -9.18
CA VAL A 247 -27.24 19.76 -7.89
C VAL A 247 -25.90 20.40 -7.51
N ALA A 248 -25.57 21.56 -8.09
CA ALA A 248 -24.36 22.34 -7.82
C ALA A 248 -23.05 21.52 -7.90
N ILE A 249 -22.95 20.61 -8.87
CA ILE A 249 -21.76 19.80 -9.13
C ILE A 249 -21.02 20.34 -10.34
N ALA A 250 -19.72 20.62 -10.19
CA ALA A 250 -18.86 20.93 -11.33
C ALA A 250 -18.38 19.65 -12.01
N GLN A 251 -18.33 19.67 -13.34
CA GLN A 251 -17.82 18.55 -14.11
C GLN A 251 -16.40 18.82 -14.62
N HIS A 252 -15.52 17.84 -14.47
CA HIS A 252 -14.19 17.84 -15.06
C HIS A 252 -14.03 16.61 -15.94
N PHE A 253 -13.68 16.83 -17.21
CA PHE A 253 -13.50 15.76 -18.18
C PHE A 253 -12.00 15.54 -18.41
N GLY A 254 -11.56 14.28 -18.30
CA GLY A 254 -10.21 13.87 -18.68
C GLY A 254 -9.95 14.19 -20.16
N ARG A 255 -8.70 14.48 -20.53
CA ARG A 255 -8.35 14.70 -21.93
C ARG A 255 -8.51 13.41 -22.71
N PRO A 256 -9.05 13.47 -23.95
CA PRO A 256 -9.13 12.30 -24.81
C PRO A 256 -7.76 11.63 -24.98
N SER A 257 -7.72 10.32 -24.86
CA SER A 257 -6.52 9.49 -25.04
C SER A 257 -5.35 9.81 -24.10
N THR A 258 -5.63 10.37 -22.92
CA THR A 258 -4.61 10.63 -21.91
C THR A 258 -4.83 9.73 -20.66
N PRO A 259 -4.21 8.53 -20.60
CA PRO A 259 -4.43 7.55 -19.53
C PRO A 259 -4.14 8.07 -18.11
N THR A 260 -3.37 9.15 -18.00
CA THR A 260 -2.95 9.72 -16.72
C THR A 260 -4.05 10.47 -15.97
N ASP A 261 -5.02 11.02 -16.69
CA ASP A 261 -6.11 11.81 -16.11
C ASP A 261 -7.24 10.91 -15.57
N GLN A 262 -7.27 9.64 -16.00
CA GLN A 262 -8.26 8.62 -15.65
C GLN A 262 -7.71 7.47 -14.78
N ALA A 263 -6.41 7.50 -14.49
CA ALA A 263 -5.71 6.39 -13.80
C ALA A 263 -6.33 5.97 -12.47
N TRP A 264 -7.17 6.81 -11.85
CA TRP A 264 -7.79 6.49 -10.57
C TRP A 264 -9.02 5.59 -10.72
N ILE A 265 -9.89 5.89 -11.69
CA ILE A 265 -11.08 5.08 -11.91
C ILE A 265 -10.75 3.77 -12.64
N GLU A 266 -9.79 3.81 -13.57
CA GLU A 266 -9.21 2.59 -14.14
C GLU A 266 -8.62 1.67 -13.05
N SER A 267 -8.10 2.27 -11.96
CA SER A 267 -7.59 1.53 -10.80
C SER A 267 -8.69 0.79 -10.05
N LEU A 268 -9.89 1.39 -9.87
CA LEU A 268 -11.01 0.70 -9.23
C LEU A 268 -11.54 -0.42 -10.13
N ASN A 269 -11.83 -0.14 -11.41
CA ASN A 269 -12.28 -1.13 -12.38
C ASN A 269 -11.28 -2.29 -12.52
N GLY A 270 -9.97 -1.99 -12.55
CA GLY A 270 -8.91 -2.98 -12.53
C GLY A 270 -8.90 -3.81 -11.25
N THR A 271 -9.08 -3.17 -10.09
CA THR A 271 -9.15 -3.85 -8.79
C THR A 271 -10.30 -4.84 -8.75
N LEU A 272 -11.50 -4.43 -9.18
CA LEU A 272 -12.69 -5.31 -9.23
C LEU A 272 -12.44 -6.57 -10.06
N LYS A 273 -11.86 -6.40 -11.24
CA LYS A 273 -11.59 -7.52 -12.16
C LYS A 273 -10.47 -8.45 -11.67
N TYR A 274 -9.51 -7.93 -10.90
CA TYR A 274 -8.38 -8.71 -10.42
C TYR A 274 -8.59 -9.32 -9.02
N GLU A 275 -9.18 -8.59 -8.10
CA GLU A 275 -9.37 -9.07 -6.72
C GLU A 275 -10.64 -9.91 -6.60
N TRP A 276 -11.67 -9.63 -7.41
CA TRP A 276 -12.94 -10.38 -7.49
C TRP A 276 -13.23 -10.92 -8.90
N PRO A 277 -12.38 -11.81 -9.44
CA PRO A 277 -12.49 -12.30 -10.83
C PRO A 277 -13.77 -13.09 -11.10
N HIS A 278 -14.43 -13.63 -10.07
CA HIS A 278 -15.70 -14.34 -10.19
C HIS A 278 -16.82 -13.45 -10.74
N LEU A 279 -16.79 -12.13 -10.51
CA LEU A 279 -17.77 -11.20 -11.08
C LEU A 279 -17.83 -11.28 -12.61
N ASN A 280 -16.70 -11.51 -13.29
CA ASN A 280 -16.68 -11.66 -14.74
C ASN A 280 -17.28 -13.00 -15.23
N ALA A 281 -17.51 -13.97 -14.34
CA ALA A 281 -18.08 -15.26 -14.68
C ALA A 281 -19.61 -15.29 -14.53
N ILE A 282 -20.20 -14.31 -13.85
CA ILE A 282 -21.64 -14.22 -13.59
C ILE A 282 -22.37 -13.95 -14.91
N THR A 283 -23.50 -14.66 -15.10
CA THR A 283 -24.37 -14.54 -16.28
C THR A 283 -25.75 -13.98 -15.96
N ASP A 284 -26.15 -13.99 -14.68
CA ASP A 284 -27.44 -13.48 -14.22
C ASP A 284 -27.30 -12.05 -13.67
N PRO A 285 -28.04 -11.06 -14.19
CA PRO A 285 -28.00 -9.68 -13.72
C PRO A 285 -28.39 -9.49 -12.24
N ALA A 286 -29.30 -10.30 -11.71
CA ALA A 286 -29.71 -10.20 -10.31
C ALA A 286 -28.60 -10.70 -9.38
N VAL A 287 -27.94 -11.79 -9.77
CA VAL A 287 -26.77 -12.31 -9.04
C VAL A 287 -25.61 -11.31 -9.11
N LEU A 288 -25.39 -10.69 -10.28
CA LEU A 288 -24.34 -9.66 -10.42
C LEU A 288 -24.57 -8.47 -9.47
N ARG A 289 -25.83 -7.98 -9.35
CA ARG A 289 -26.15 -6.89 -8.40
C ARG A 289 -25.85 -7.28 -6.96
N ALA A 290 -26.36 -8.44 -6.53
CA ALA A 290 -26.16 -8.93 -5.16
C ALA A 290 -24.66 -9.10 -4.82
N GLU A 291 -23.88 -9.66 -5.76
CA GLU A 291 -22.45 -9.82 -5.57
C GLU A 291 -21.69 -8.48 -5.56
N LEU A 292 -22.11 -7.51 -6.37
CA LEU A 292 -21.51 -6.17 -6.35
C LEU A 292 -21.79 -5.44 -5.03
N ASP A 293 -22.98 -5.62 -4.42
CA ASP A 293 -23.29 -5.08 -3.08
C ASP A 293 -22.34 -5.66 -2.01
N ILE A 294 -22.12 -6.98 -2.04
CA ILE A 294 -21.19 -7.67 -1.14
C ILE A 294 -19.76 -7.18 -1.34
N VAL A 295 -19.33 -7.10 -2.60
CA VAL A 295 -17.98 -6.64 -2.96
C VAL A 295 -17.76 -5.17 -2.60
N GLN A 296 -18.77 -4.31 -2.78
CA GLN A 296 -18.71 -2.90 -2.36
C GLN A 296 -18.51 -2.79 -0.84
N GLN A 297 -19.26 -3.56 -0.07
CA GLN A 297 -19.10 -3.59 1.38
C GLN A 297 -17.69 -4.04 1.78
N GLU A 298 -17.20 -5.15 1.20
CA GLU A 298 -15.85 -5.66 1.47
C GLU A 298 -14.77 -4.65 1.05
N TYR A 299 -14.91 -4.03 -0.12
CA TYR A 299 -14.02 -2.98 -0.61
C TYR A 299 -13.93 -1.82 0.36
N ASN A 300 -15.07 -1.34 0.85
CA ASN A 300 -15.15 -0.16 1.72
C ASN A 300 -14.70 -0.43 3.16
N THR A 301 -15.05 -1.61 3.72
CA THR A 301 -14.89 -1.86 5.17
C THR A 301 -13.74 -2.79 5.53
N VAL A 302 -13.26 -3.60 4.57
CA VAL A 302 -12.25 -4.64 4.83
C VAL A 302 -10.94 -4.37 4.09
N ARG A 303 -11.04 -3.95 2.84
CA ARG A 303 -9.88 -3.78 1.96
C ARG A 303 -9.01 -2.60 2.38
N LEU A 304 -7.72 -2.85 2.67
CA LEU A 304 -6.74 -1.79 2.93
C LEU A 304 -6.25 -1.15 1.63
N HIS A 305 -6.41 0.17 1.50
CA HIS A 305 -6.07 0.89 0.28
C HIS A 305 -4.73 1.63 0.38
N SER A 306 -3.78 1.33 -0.53
CA SER A 306 -2.42 1.90 -0.49
C SER A 306 -2.38 3.42 -0.69
N GLY A 307 -3.31 3.97 -1.48
CA GLY A 307 -3.39 5.40 -1.80
C GLY A 307 -3.74 6.29 -0.60
N ILE A 308 -4.37 5.72 0.43
CA ILE A 308 -4.77 6.40 1.67
C ILE A 308 -4.00 5.89 2.90
N GLY A 309 -2.81 5.31 2.68
CA GLY A 309 -1.94 4.89 3.79
C GLY A 309 -2.35 3.58 4.46
N TYR A 310 -2.97 2.65 3.71
CA TYR A 310 -3.38 1.33 4.19
C TYR A 310 -4.35 1.39 5.38
N VAL A 311 -5.38 2.17 5.22
CA VAL A 311 -6.62 2.13 5.99
C VAL A 311 -7.75 1.67 5.07
N THR A 312 -8.93 1.37 5.61
CA THR A 312 -10.09 1.08 4.77
C THR A 312 -10.67 2.38 4.20
N PRO A 313 -11.29 2.36 3.02
CA PRO A 313 -11.99 3.53 2.48
C PRO A 313 -12.99 4.13 3.45
N ASP A 314 -13.74 3.30 4.17
CA ASP A 314 -14.73 3.76 5.14
C ASP A 314 -14.10 4.46 6.35
N ASP A 315 -12.97 3.96 6.86
CA ASP A 315 -12.22 4.62 7.92
C ASP A 315 -11.68 5.99 7.50
N GLU A 316 -11.15 6.10 6.29
CA GLU A 316 -10.66 7.37 5.75
C GLU A 316 -11.82 8.34 5.55
N HIS A 317 -12.92 7.89 4.97
CA HIS A 317 -14.10 8.69 4.67
C HIS A 317 -14.73 9.29 5.94
N ASN A 318 -14.79 8.50 7.01
CA ASN A 318 -15.32 8.92 8.31
C ASN A 318 -14.26 9.59 9.23
N GLY A 319 -13.11 9.99 8.70
CA GLY A 319 -12.07 10.70 9.44
C GLY A 319 -11.28 9.89 10.46
N ARG A 320 -11.45 8.54 10.50
CA ARG A 320 -10.71 7.65 11.42
C ARG A 320 -9.29 7.35 10.95
N GLY A 321 -9.00 7.54 9.66
CA GLY A 321 -7.71 7.19 9.05
C GLY A 321 -6.48 7.80 9.75
N PRO A 322 -6.46 9.10 10.10
CA PRO A 322 -5.34 9.72 10.82
C PRO A 322 -5.03 9.05 12.17
N ALA A 323 -6.06 8.72 12.97
CA ALA A 323 -5.90 8.03 14.25
C ALA A 323 -5.31 6.63 14.06
N ILE A 324 -5.83 5.84 13.12
CA ILE A 324 -5.32 4.50 12.81
C ILE A 324 -3.84 4.54 12.39
N ARG A 325 -3.46 5.53 11.58
CA ARG A 325 -2.05 5.71 11.18
C ARG A 325 -1.15 6.12 12.35
N ALA A 326 -1.65 6.93 13.29
CA ALA A 326 -0.94 7.31 14.50
C ALA A 326 -0.74 6.11 15.45
N ASP A 327 -1.78 5.32 15.70
CA ASP A 327 -1.73 4.11 16.52
C ASP A 327 -0.74 3.08 15.95
N ARG A 328 -0.75 2.90 14.64
CA ARG A 328 0.25 2.06 13.94
C ARG A 328 1.67 2.52 14.23
N LYS A 329 1.93 3.84 14.18
CA LYS A 329 3.26 4.39 14.47
C LYS A 329 3.68 4.14 15.92
N GLN A 330 2.75 4.28 16.88
CA GLN A 330 3.01 3.97 18.30
C GLN A 330 3.27 2.48 18.50
N GLY A 331 2.45 1.61 17.89
CA GLY A 331 2.63 0.16 17.93
C GLY A 331 3.99 -0.28 17.42
N MET A 332 4.48 0.32 16.32
CA MET A 332 5.83 0.08 15.81
C MET A 332 6.92 0.44 16.83
N ALA A 333 6.77 1.57 17.54
CA ALA A 333 7.73 2.01 18.57
C ALA A 333 7.71 1.06 19.79
N HIS A 334 6.52 0.67 20.27
CA HIS A 334 6.36 -0.28 21.37
C HIS A 334 6.93 -1.65 21.03
N ALA A 335 6.67 -2.17 19.83
CA ALA A 335 7.22 -3.44 19.37
C ALA A 335 8.76 -3.40 19.29
N ALA A 336 9.33 -2.30 18.82
CA ALA A 336 10.79 -2.12 18.80
C ALA A 336 11.39 -2.11 20.23
N ALA A 337 10.76 -1.40 21.18
CA ALA A 337 11.18 -1.37 22.57
C ALA A 337 11.10 -2.76 23.25
N ARG A 338 10.01 -3.51 22.99
CA ARG A 338 9.83 -4.88 23.50
C ARG A 338 10.92 -5.82 23.00
N ARG A 339 11.26 -5.79 21.72
CA ARG A 339 12.34 -6.59 21.13
C ARG A 339 13.69 -6.25 21.78
N LEU A 340 13.97 -4.95 21.93
CA LEU A 340 15.22 -4.48 22.54
C LEU A 340 15.35 -4.99 23.99
N ALA A 341 14.31 -4.87 24.81
CA ALA A 341 14.30 -5.36 26.18
C ALA A 341 14.52 -6.88 26.24
N HIS A 342 13.79 -7.64 25.41
CA HIS A 342 13.93 -9.10 25.36
C HIS A 342 15.35 -9.55 25.03
N HIS A 343 15.98 -8.98 24.01
CA HIS A 343 17.33 -9.35 23.61
C HIS A 343 18.43 -8.86 24.57
N ARG A 344 18.19 -7.80 25.34
CA ARG A 344 19.10 -7.38 26.41
C ARG A 344 19.07 -8.39 27.56
N ASN A 345 17.89 -8.75 28.05
CA ASN A 345 17.74 -9.72 29.12
C ASN A 345 18.36 -11.10 28.78
N GLN A 346 18.27 -11.53 27.52
CA GLN A 346 18.92 -12.77 27.10
C GLN A 346 20.46 -12.71 27.13
N ARG A 347 21.06 -11.53 26.90
CA ARG A 347 22.52 -11.34 26.98
C ARG A 347 23.03 -11.28 28.41
N ASP A 348 22.23 -10.71 29.32
CA ASP A 348 22.58 -10.58 30.73
C ASP A 348 22.46 -11.91 31.48
N ASN A 349 21.74 -12.88 30.90
CA ASN A 349 21.54 -14.22 31.45
C ASN A 349 22.48 -15.30 30.84
N GLN A 350 23.38 -14.90 29.90
CA GLN A 350 24.44 -15.76 29.31
C GLN A 350 25.83 -15.33 29.79
#